data_cc5ecf41bdabdd95e44ea23eb35c3e27
#
_entry.id   cc5ecf41bdabdd95e44ea23eb35c3e27
#
_cell.length_a   1.000
_cell.length_b   1.000
_cell.length_c   1.000
_cell.angle_alpha   90.00
_cell.angle_beta   90.00
_cell.angle_gamma   90.00
#
_symmetry.space_group_name_H-M   'P 1'
#
loop_
_entity.id
_entity.type
_entity.pdbx_description
1 polymer ?
#
loop_
_entity_poly.entity_id
_entity_poly.type
_entity_poly.pdbx_seq_one_letter_code
_entity_poly.pdbx_strand_id
1 'polypeptide(L)'
;MPKKEKKNESKEYVLKMAKENDVRFIRLWFTDILGVLKSFAISVDELEGALEEGMGFDGSSIEGFARIDESDMVAKPDPDTFQILPWRPLEHNAVARMFCDILKPGGEPFEGDPRFVLKRNLKKAADLGFTFYVGPELEFFYFKDSKGTETLDSGGYFDMTTLDAATDLRRNTVITLEKMGIGIEYSHH
;
A
#
# COMPACT_ATOMS: atom_id res chain seq x y z
N MET A 1 -10.44 -0.14 24.35
CA MET A 1 -9.62 0.43 23.24
C MET A 1 -10.21 1.79 22.89
N PRO A 2 -9.44 2.89 22.81
CA PRO A 2 -9.97 4.16 22.39
C PRO A 2 -10.47 4.04 20.95
N LYS A 3 -11.69 4.53 20.68
CA LYS A 3 -12.22 4.67 19.33
C LYS A 3 -11.24 5.57 18.56
N LYS A 4 -10.49 5.03 17.59
CA LYS A 4 -9.78 5.87 16.63
C LYS A 4 -10.82 6.83 16.04
N GLU A 5 -10.59 8.14 16.18
CA GLU A 5 -11.37 9.13 15.43
C GLU A 5 -11.35 8.70 13.97
N LYS A 6 -12.54 8.63 13.35
CA LYS A 6 -12.64 8.36 11.92
C LYS A 6 -11.77 9.40 11.23
N LYS A 7 -10.68 8.96 10.59
CA LYS A 7 -9.93 9.80 9.66
C LYS A 7 -10.96 10.47 8.74
N ASN A 8 -10.84 11.75 8.57
CA ASN A 8 -11.69 12.46 7.62
C ASN A 8 -11.29 11.98 6.20
N GLU A 9 -12.12 11.11 5.65
CA GLU A 9 -11.91 10.26 4.49
C GLU A 9 -12.27 11.00 3.19
N SER A 10 -12.33 12.34 3.25
CA SER A 10 -12.75 13.15 2.12
C SER A 10 -11.57 13.56 1.21
N LYS A 11 -11.89 13.87 -0.04
CA LYS A 11 -10.96 14.49 -0.99
C LYS A 11 -10.27 15.73 -0.37
N GLU A 12 -11.05 16.56 0.35
CA GLU A 12 -10.57 17.78 1.00
C GLU A 12 -9.51 17.50 2.06
N TYR A 13 -9.69 16.42 2.83
CA TYR A 13 -8.67 15.98 3.80
C TYR A 13 -7.36 15.63 3.12
N VAL A 14 -7.41 14.86 2.04
CA VAL A 14 -6.20 14.45 1.30
C VAL A 14 -5.48 15.67 0.73
N LEU A 15 -6.19 16.59 0.08
CA LEU A 15 -5.63 17.83 -0.48
C LEU A 15 -5.00 18.70 0.61
N LYS A 16 -5.67 18.83 1.75
CA LYS A 16 -5.17 19.56 2.91
C LYS A 16 -3.89 18.93 3.44
N MET A 17 -3.88 17.63 3.68
CA MET A 17 -2.71 16.91 4.20
C MET A 17 -1.53 16.94 3.24
N ALA A 18 -1.77 16.84 1.94
CA ALA A 18 -0.72 16.96 0.93
C ALA A 18 -0.06 18.35 0.99
N LYS A 19 -0.84 19.41 1.14
CA LYS A 19 -0.34 20.79 1.26
C LYS A 19 0.40 21.04 2.57
N GLU A 20 -0.16 20.64 3.71
CA GLU A 20 0.42 20.87 5.03
C GLU A 20 1.76 20.15 5.24
N ASN A 21 1.98 19.05 4.52
CA ASN A 21 3.19 18.25 4.62
C ASN A 21 4.14 18.40 3.42
N ASP A 22 3.98 19.43 2.61
CA ASP A 22 4.80 19.69 1.40
C ASP A 22 4.98 18.44 0.53
N VAL A 23 3.89 17.69 0.32
CA VAL A 23 3.90 16.51 -0.56
C VAL A 23 4.07 16.96 -2.00
N ARG A 24 5.05 16.41 -2.71
CA ARG A 24 5.35 16.73 -4.11
C ARG A 24 5.00 15.60 -5.06
N PHE A 25 5.03 14.36 -4.59
CA PHE A 25 4.72 13.18 -5.38
C PHE A 25 3.76 12.27 -4.63
N ILE A 26 2.78 11.73 -5.34
CA ILE A 26 1.85 10.74 -4.83
C ILE A 26 2.05 9.44 -5.61
N ARG A 27 2.40 8.37 -4.90
CA ARG A 27 2.49 7.03 -5.47
C ARG A 27 1.12 6.39 -5.48
N LEU A 28 0.66 6.01 -6.65
CA LEU A 28 -0.56 5.25 -6.86
C LEU A 28 -0.18 3.77 -6.87
N TRP A 29 -0.67 3.05 -5.86
CA TRP A 29 -0.35 1.65 -5.62
C TRP A 29 -1.53 0.75 -5.95
N PHE A 30 -1.28 -0.33 -6.65
CA PHE A 30 -2.24 -1.38 -6.93
C PHE A 30 -1.52 -2.73 -7.01
N THR A 31 -2.26 -3.82 -7.02
CA THR A 31 -1.69 -5.17 -6.99
C THR A 31 -2.03 -5.88 -8.30
N ASP A 32 -1.07 -6.57 -8.91
CA ASP A 32 -1.33 -7.43 -10.05
C ASP A 32 -1.91 -8.80 -9.63
N ILE A 33 -2.25 -9.64 -10.61
CA ILE A 33 -2.85 -10.95 -10.36
C ILE A 33 -1.91 -11.92 -9.60
N LEU A 34 -0.60 -11.68 -9.64
CA LEU A 34 0.40 -12.47 -8.92
C LEU A 34 0.63 -11.96 -7.48
N GLY A 35 -0.06 -10.89 -7.07
CA GLY A 35 0.10 -10.28 -5.76
C GLY A 35 1.28 -9.30 -5.67
N VAL A 36 1.92 -8.97 -6.80
CA VAL A 36 3.03 -8.02 -6.83
C VAL A 36 2.50 -6.60 -6.77
N LEU A 37 3.04 -5.80 -5.85
CA LEU A 37 2.71 -4.39 -5.73
C LEU A 37 3.28 -3.62 -6.93
N LYS A 38 2.41 -2.97 -7.68
CA LYS A 38 2.73 -2.05 -8.77
C LYS A 38 2.57 -0.61 -8.32
N SER A 39 3.34 0.29 -8.91
CA SER A 39 3.31 1.71 -8.56
C SER A 39 3.72 2.56 -9.74
N PHE A 40 2.99 3.66 -9.93
CA PHE A 40 3.48 4.83 -10.64
C PHE A 40 3.26 6.08 -9.79
N ALA A 41 3.87 7.19 -10.15
CA ALA A 41 3.79 8.42 -9.38
C ALA A 41 3.20 9.55 -10.21
N ILE A 42 2.39 10.37 -9.55
CA ILE A 42 1.90 11.64 -10.09
C ILE A 42 2.49 12.80 -9.29
N SER A 43 2.57 13.99 -9.90
CA SER A 43 2.86 15.22 -9.17
C SER A 43 1.67 15.63 -8.31
N VAL A 44 1.89 16.46 -7.31
CA VAL A 44 0.81 16.98 -6.46
C VAL A 44 -0.20 17.82 -7.27
N ASP A 45 0.23 18.41 -8.37
CA ASP A 45 -0.64 19.24 -9.24
C ASP A 45 -1.73 18.38 -9.93
N GLU A 46 -1.46 17.09 -10.15
CA GLU A 46 -2.42 16.13 -10.72
C GLU A 46 -3.35 15.49 -9.66
N LEU A 47 -3.09 15.73 -8.37
CA LEU A 47 -3.79 15.02 -7.29
C LEU A 47 -5.29 15.22 -7.30
N GLU A 48 -5.75 16.43 -7.54
CA GLU A 48 -7.18 16.75 -7.54
C GLU A 48 -7.92 16.03 -8.67
N GLY A 49 -7.39 16.09 -9.88
CA GLY A 49 -7.93 15.36 -11.05
C GLY A 49 -7.89 13.85 -10.84
N ALA A 50 -6.81 13.33 -10.29
CA ALA A 50 -6.68 11.91 -9.98
C ALA A 50 -7.75 11.43 -8.98
N LEU A 51 -8.07 12.24 -7.98
CA LEU A 51 -9.14 11.92 -7.02
C LEU A 51 -10.54 11.98 -7.66
N GLU A 52 -10.75 12.83 -8.67
CA GLU A 52 -12.04 12.98 -9.35
C GLU A 52 -12.25 11.95 -10.46
N GLU A 53 -11.26 11.76 -11.30
CA GLU A 53 -11.40 10.99 -12.55
C GLU A 53 -10.57 9.70 -12.53
N GLY A 54 -9.54 9.63 -11.69
CA GLY A 54 -8.51 8.59 -11.73
C GLY A 54 -7.40 8.93 -12.72
N MET A 55 -6.45 8.03 -12.86
CA MET A 55 -5.29 8.18 -13.76
C MET A 55 -5.25 7.03 -14.74
N GLY A 56 -5.27 7.36 -16.04
CA GLY A 56 -5.16 6.38 -17.11
C GLY A 56 -3.77 5.74 -17.16
N PHE A 57 -3.70 4.46 -17.46
CA PHE A 57 -2.46 3.73 -17.69
C PHE A 57 -2.69 2.57 -18.68
N ASP A 58 -1.60 2.09 -19.28
CA ASP A 58 -1.62 0.93 -20.17
C ASP A 58 -1.59 -0.37 -19.34
N GLY A 59 -2.74 -1.00 -19.21
CA GLY A 59 -2.89 -2.27 -18.50
C GLY A 59 -2.30 -3.48 -19.23
N SER A 60 -2.02 -3.37 -20.54
CA SER A 60 -1.41 -4.48 -21.30
C SER A 60 0.01 -4.81 -20.86
N SER A 61 0.69 -3.84 -20.25
CA SER A 61 2.02 -3.99 -19.65
C SER A 61 1.99 -4.64 -18.26
N ILE A 62 0.80 -4.91 -17.71
CA ILE A 62 0.61 -5.55 -16.41
C ILE A 62 0.12 -6.98 -16.65
N GLU A 63 0.88 -7.95 -16.19
CA GLU A 63 0.56 -9.37 -16.38
C GLU A 63 -0.82 -9.71 -15.80
N GLY A 64 -1.66 -10.34 -16.63
CA GLY A 64 -3.00 -10.75 -16.26
C GLY A 64 -4.06 -9.63 -16.22
N PHE A 65 -3.72 -8.38 -16.60
CA PHE A 65 -4.70 -7.29 -16.58
C PHE A 65 -5.49 -7.21 -17.89
N ALA A 66 -4.86 -6.84 -19.00
CA ALA A 66 -5.60 -6.60 -20.24
C ALA A 66 -4.86 -7.16 -21.45
N ARG A 67 -5.60 -7.34 -22.54
CA ARG A 67 -5.02 -7.58 -23.86
C ARG A 67 -4.64 -6.23 -24.51
N ILE A 68 -3.79 -6.28 -25.55
CA ILE A 68 -3.31 -5.08 -26.24
C ILE A 68 -4.45 -4.26 -26.87
N ASP A 69 -5.52 -4.92 -27.29
CA ASP A 69 -6.70 -4.32 -27.90
C ASP A 69 -7.69 -3.70 -26.87
N GLU A 70 -7.51 -3.98 -25.58
CA GLU A 70 -8.31 -3.43 -24.47
C GLU A 70 -7.38 -2.93 -23.35
N SER A 71 -6.28 -2.26 -23.71
CA SER A 71 -5.18 -1.97 -22.80
C SER A 71 -5.46 -0.82 -21.81
N ASP A 72 -6.33 0.12 -22.18
CA ASP A 72 -6.58 1.29 -21.35
C ASP A 72 -7.30 0.92 -20.06
N MET A 73 -6.70 1.30 -18.96
CA MET A 73 -7.22 1.13 -17.61
C MET A 73 -7.13 2.43 -16.82
N VAL A 74 -7.90 2.55 -15.76
CA VAL A 74 -7.91 3.72 -14.87
C VAL A 74 -7.59 3.27 -13.45
N ALA A 75 -6.52 3.82 -12.88
CA ALA A 75 -6.21 3.71 -11.46
C ALA A 75 -6.97 4.80 -10.69
N LYS A 76 -7.98 4.41 -9.92
CA LYS A 76 -8.80 5.32 -9.11
C LYS A 76 -8.30 5.30 -7.66
N PRO A 77 -7.66 6.38 -7.19
CA PRO A 77 -7.13 6.43 -5.83
C PRO A 77 -8.25 6.35 -4.79
N ASP A 78 -8.01 5.58 -3.74
CA ASP A 78 -8.86 5.49 -2.56
C ASP A 78 -8.34 6.47 -1.49
N PRO A 79 -9.03 7.60 -1.23
CA PRO A 79 -8.57 8.63 -0.30
C PRO A 79 -8.41 8.10 1.13
N ASP A 80 -9.16 7.08 1.55
CA ASP A 80 -9.06 6.48 2.89
C ASP A 80 -7.71 5.83 3.14
N THR A 81 -6.98 5.56 2.07
CA THR A 81 -5.67 4.93 2.12
C THR A 81 -4.51 5.93 2.01
N PHE A 82 -4.78 7.23 1.98
CA PHE A 82 -3.73 8.23 1.92
C PHE A 82 -2.75 8.11 3.08
N GLN A 83 -1.45 8.06 2.75
CA GLN A 83 -0.40 7.94 3.74
C GLN A 83 0.88 8.61 3.28
N ILE A 84 1.44 9.49 4.11
CA ILE A 84 2.79 10.02 3.90
C ILE A 84 3.80 8.93 4.21
N LEU A 85 4.80 8.77 3.36
CA LEU A 85 5.82 7.73 3.48
C LEU A 85 6.95 8.19 4.41
N PRO A 86 7.09 7.64 5.63
CA PRO A 86 8.01 8.16 6.64
C PRO A 86 9.50 7.91 6.34
N TRP A 87 9.81 7.07 5.35
CA TRP A 87 11.19 6.81 4.90
C TRP A 87 11.63 7.70 3.73
N ARG A 88 10.77 8.64 3.32
CA ARG A 88 11.12 9.69 2.35
C ARG A 88 11.38 10.97 3.10
N PRO A 89 12.05 11.98 2.49
CA PRO A 89 12.23 13.27 3.14
C PRO A 89 10.90 13.80 3.67
N LEU A 90 10.87 14.21 4.96
CA LEU A 90 9.67 14.77 5.59
C LEU A 90 9.73 16.28 5.68
N GLU A 91 10.93 16.87 5.62
CA GLU A 91 11.14 18.31 5.76
C GLU A 91 10.80 19.07 4.48
N HIS A 92 11.08 18.45 3.31
CA HIS A 92 10.80 19.04 2.01
C HIS A 92 10.52 17.95 0.99
N ASN A 93 9.61 18.24 0.04
CA ASN A 93 9.28 17.34 -1.06
C ASN A 93 8.84 15.94 -0.60
N ALA A 94 8.00 15.88 0.43
CA ALA A 94 7.49 14.63 0.94
C ALA A 94 6.78 13.80 -0.16
N VAL A 95 6.74 12.50 0.05
CA VAL A 95 6.06 11.55 -0.83
C VAL A 95 4.93 10.89 -0.07
N ALA A 96 3.75 10.85 -0.68
CA ALA A 96 2.61 10.10 -0.16
C ALA A 96 2.28 8.92 -1.08
N ARG A 97 1.39 8.05 -0.62
CA ARG A 97 0.82 6.97 -1.44
C ARG A 97 -0.68 6.87 -1.22
N MET A 98 -1.40 6.36 -2.21
CA MET A 98 -2.76 5.83 -2.08
C MET A 98 -2.84 4.48 -2.78
N PHE A 99 -3.64 3.57 -2.24
CA PHE A 99 -4.06 2.38 -2.99
C PHE A 99 -5.16 2.77 -3.99
N CYS A 100 -5.16 2.10 -5.14
CA CYS A 100 -6.12 2.35 -6.20
C CYS A 100 -7.00 1.13 -6.44
N ASP A 101 -8.25 1.39 -6.77
CA ASP A 101 -9.09 0.45 -7.48
C ASP A 101 -8.79 0.57 -8.98
N ILE A 102 -8.80 -0.54 -9.70
CA ILE A 102 -8.61 -0.55 -11.14
C ILE A 102 -9.97 -0.61 -11.82
N LEU A 103 -10.19 0.33 -12.72
CA LEU A 103 -11.42 0.48 -13.47
C LEU A 103 -11.14 0.33 -14.97
N LYS A 104 -12.16 -0.07 -15.72
CA LYS A 104 -12.20 0.06 -17.17
C LYS A 104 -12.41 1.53 -17.57
N PRO A 105 -12.13 1.93 -18.82
CA PRO A 105 -12.32 3.32 -19.26
C PRO A 105 -13.74 3.87 -19.05
N GLY A 106 -14.75 3.00 -19.06
CA GLY A 106 -16.15 3.34 -18.78
C GLY A 106 -16.49 3.57 -17.30
N GLY A 107 -15.51 3.37 -16.40
CA GLY A 107 -15.69 3.55 -14.94
C GLY A 107 -16.15 2.29 -14.21
N GLU A 108 -16.43 1.19 -14.91
CA GLU A 108 -16.78 -0.08 -14.27
C GLU A 108 -15.54 -0.72 -13.63
N PRO A 109 -15.71 -1.40 -12.47
CA PRO A 109 -14.62 -2.15 -11.86
C PRO A 109 -14.04 -3.19 -12.82
N PHE A 110 -12.72 -3.31 -12.84
CA PHE A 110 -12.05 -4.39 -13.56
C PHE A 110 -12.09 -5.67 -12.73
N GLU A 111 -12.66 -6.74 -13.27
CA GLU A 111 -12.87 -8.00 -12.53
C GLU A 111 -11.56 -8.73 -12.18
N GLY A 112 -10.48 -8.42 -12.90
CA GLY A 112 -9.13 -8.95 -12.65
C GLY A 112 -8.36 -8.20 -11.57
N ASP A 113 -8.90 -7.10 -11.02
CA ASP A 113 -8.29 -6.40 -9.91
C ASP A 113 -8.45 -7.19 -8.59
N PRO A 114 -7.35 -7.66 -7.95
CA PRO A 114 -7.42 -8.36 -6.67
C PRO A 114 -8.14 -7.54 -5.58
N ARG A 115 -8.00 -6.21 -5.61
CA ARG A 115 -8.67 -5.34 -4.65
C ARG A 115 -10.19 -5.32 -4.86
N PHE A 116 -10.66 -5.36 -6.10
CA PHE A 116 -12.08 -5.52 -6.40
C PHE A 116 -12.62 -6.85 -5.88
N VAL A 117 -11.88 -7.95 -6.06
CA VAL A 117 -12.26 -9.27 -5.53
C VAL A 117 -12.38 -9.24 -4.01
N LEU A 118 -11.42 -8.61 -3.32
CA LEU A 118 -11.47 -8.42 -1.87
C LEU A 118 -12.71 -7.62 -1.44
N LYS A 119 -12.93 -6.45 -2.03
CA LYS A 119 -14.08 -5.58 -1.71
C LYS A 119 -15.43 -6.31 -1.92
N ARG A 120 -15.55 -7.06 -3.01
CA ARG A 120 -16.74 -7.87 -3.31
C ARG A 120 -16.99 -8.93 -2.23
N ASN A 121 -15.95 -9.60 -1.75
CA ASN A 121 -16.11 -10.62 -0.71
C ASN A 121 -16.36 -10.01 0.68
N LEU A 122 -15.73 -8.88 1.01
CA LEU A 122 -16.04 -8.13 2.24
C LEU A 122 -17.49 -7.66 2.26
N LYS A 123 -17.99 -7.16 1.11
CA LYS A 123 -19.41 -6.81 0.98
C LYS A 123 -20.33 -8.03 1.20
N LYS A 124 -19.99 -9.16 0.62
CA LYS A 124 -20.76 -10.41 0.81
C LYS A 124 -20.79 -10.84 2.28
N ALA A 125 -19.66 -10.73 2.98
CA ALA A 125 -19.61 -11.01 4.42
C ALA A 125 -20.50 -10.03 5.21
N ALA A 126 -20.43 -8.73 4.91
CA ALA A 126 -21.25 -7.71 5.54
C ALA A 126 -22.76 -7.92 5.29
N ASP A 127 -23.16 -8.30 4.07
CA ASP A 127 -24.57 -8.63 3.73
C ASP A 127 -25.09 -9.84 4.53
N LEU A 128 -24.19 -10.73 4.96
CA LEU A 128 -24.49 -11.85 5.85
C LEU A 128 -24.43 -11.49 7.35
N GLY A 129 -24.15 -10.22 7.70
CA GLY A 129 -24.06 -9.74 9.07
C GLY A 129 -22.71 -9.94 9.74
N PHE A 130 -21.67 -10.28 8.99
CA PHE A 130 -20.32 -10.50 9.52
C PHE A 130 -19.38 -9.33 9.27
N THR A 131 -18.50 -9.04 10.23
CA THR A 131 -17.30 -8.24 10.04
C THR A 131 -16.10 -9.17 10.00
N PHE A 132 -15.31 -9.06 8.94
CA PHE A 132 -14.14 -9.91 8.74
C PHE A 132 -12.88 -9.19 9.22
N TYR A 133 -12.13 -9.82 10.11
CA TYR A 133 -10.85 -9.33 10.62
C TYR A 133 -9.74 -10.31 10.26
N VAL A 134 -8.54 -9.79 10.04
CA VAL A 134 -7.31 -10.56 9.85
C VAL A 134 -6.21 -10.04 10.75
N GLY A 135 -5.37 -10.95 11.24
CA GLY A 135 -4.11 -10.66 11.95
C GLY A 135 -2.97 -11.20 11.09
N PRO A 136 -2.31 -10.35 10.28
CA PRO A 136 -1.23 -10.82 9.42
C PRO A 136 0.04 -11.05 10.23
N GLU A 137 0.72 -12.15 9.94
CA GLU A 137 2.05 -12.48 10.43
C GLU A 137 2.99 -12.52 9.21
N LEU A 138 3.93 -11.58 9.16
CA LEU A 138 4.87 -11.48 8.05
C LEU A 138 6.18 -12.16 8.44
N GLU A 139 6.45 -13.30 7.84
CA GLU A 139 7.69 -14.05 7.99
C GLU A 139 8.60 -13.80 6.79
N PHE A 140 9.86 -13.48 7.05
CA PHE A 140 10.82 -13.18 5.98
C PHE A 140 12.25 -13.42 6.44
N PHE A 141 13.15 -13.56 5.47
CA PHE A 141 14.59 -13.66 5.70
C PHE A 141 15.30 -12.38 5.26
N TYR A 142 16.28 -11.94 6.02
CA TYR A 142 17.28 -11.00 5.53
C TYR A 142 18.41 -11.77 4.86
N PHE A 143 18.74 -11.39 3.64
CA PHE A 143 19.87 -11.95 2.91
C PHE A 143 21.10 -11.04 3.06
N LYS A 144 22.29 -11.61 2.90
CA LYS A 144 23.56 -10.88 3.00
C LYS A 144 23.69 -9.81 1.92
N ASP A 145 23.22 -10.11 0.71
CA ASP A 145 23.24 -9.21 -0.43
C ASP A 145 22.14 -9.58 -1.45
N SER A 146 22.11 -8.83 -2.58
CA SER A 146 21.15 -9.05 -3.67
C SER A 146 21.54 -10.13 -4.67
N LYS A 147 22.65 -10.85 -4.48
CA LYS A 147 23.20 -11.81 -5.45
C LYS A 147 22.78 -13.25 -5.17
N GLY A 148 22.31 -13.52 -3.96
CA GLY A 148 21.93 -14.87 -3.56
C GLY A 148 20.92 -14.88 -2.42
N THR A 149 20.66 -16.06 -1.92
CA THR A 149 19.73 -16.32 -0.81
C THR A 149 20.44 -16.72 0.49
N GLU A 150 21.73 -16.40 0.61
CA GLU A 150 22.49 -16.65 1.84
C GLU A 150 21.94 -15.73 2.93
N THR A 151 21.46 -16.32 4.03
CA THR A 151 20.88 -15.59 5.15
C THR A 151 21.90 -14.74 5.88
N LEU A 152 21.46 -13.61 6.41
CA LEU A 152 22.30 -12.66 7.14
C LEU A 152 22.91 -13.32 8.40
N ASP A 153 22.14 -14.17 9.05
CA ASP A 153 22.55 -14.90 10.25
C ASP A 153 22.01 -16.35 10.22
N SER A 154 22.26 -17.08 11.28
CA SER A 154 21.83 -18.47 11.48
C SER A 154 21.02 -18.65 12.76
N GLY A 155 20.41 -17.58 13.26
CA GLY A 155 19.54 -17.62 14.43
C GLY A 155 18.29 -18.46 14.19
N GLY A 156 17.64 -18.85 15.25
CA GLY A 156 16.38 -19.56 15.28
C GLY A 156 15.34 -18.82 16.12
N TYR A 157 14.23 -19.48 16.36
CA TYR A 157 13.07 -18.90 17.05
C TYR A 157 13.45 -18.30 18.42
N PHE A 158 13.19 -17.01 18.59
CA PHE A 158 13.48 -16.21 19.78
C PHE A 158 14.97 -16.06 20.15
N ASP A 159 15.88 -16.38 19.24
CA ASP A 159 17.30 -16.12 19.48
C ASP A 159 17.57 -14.61 19.60
N MET A 160 18.54 -14.31 20.48
CA MET A 160 18.96 -12.94 20.78
C MET A 160 20.24 -12.57 20.02
N THR A 161 20.69 -11.33 20.24
CA THR A 161 21.94 -10.77 19.73
C THR A 161 23.12 -11.72 19.82
N THR A 162 23.94 -11.68 18.85
CA THR A 162 24.95 -12.48 18.22
C THR A 162 24.37 -13.48 17.21
N LEU A 163 23.23 -14.09 17.46
CA LEU A 163 22.53 -14.95 16.51
C LEU A 163 21.45 -14.21 15.73
N ASP A 164 20.93 -13.10 16.28
CA ASP A 164 19.99 -12.18 15.61
C ASP A 164 20.73 -10.93 15.16
N ALA A 165 21.30 -10.96 13.96
CA ALA A 165 22.05 -9.86 13.40
C ALA A 165 21.16 -8.71 12.88
N ALA A 166 19.86 -8.96 12.68
CA ALA A 166 18.92 -8.02 12.07
C ALA A 166 17.98 -7.31 13.06
N THR A 167 18.22 -7.38 14.35
CA THR A 167 17.40 -6.77 15.41
C THR A 167 17.09 -5.30 15.11
N ASP A 168 18.08 -4.50 14.73
CA ASP A 168 17.88 -3.08 14.46
C ASP A 168 17.07 -2.83 13.16
N LEU A 169 17.20 -3.67 12.16
CA LEU A 169 16.40 -3.59 10.94
C LEU A 169 14.92 -3.86 11.24
N ARG A 170 14.62 -4.91 12.01
CA ARG A 170 13.24 -5.20 12.45
C ARG A 170 12.68 -4.07 13.30
N ARG A 171 13.46 -3.56 14.28
CA ARG A 171 13.04 -2.42 15.10
C ARG A 171 12.69 -1.19 14.26
N ASN A 172 13.53 -0.85 13.27
CA ASN A 172 13.26 0.27 12.38
C ASN A 172 12.01 0.04 11.53
N THR A 173 11.75 -1.20 11.11
CA THR A 173 10.51 -1.58 10.40
C THR A 173 9.30 -1.36 11.29
N VAL A 174 9.31 -1.82 12.54
CA VAL A 174 8.21 -1.61 13.52
C VAL A 174 7.95 -0.12 13.70
N ILE A 175 8.97 0.68 14.02
CA ILE A 175 8.83 2.12 14.21
C ILE A 175 8.24 2.81 12.95
N THR A 176 8.65 2.35 11.77
CA THR A 176 8.15 2.89 10.50
C THR A 176 6.66 2.56 10.30
N LEU A 177 6.26 1.32 10.59
CA LEU A 177 4.85 0.91 10.51
C LEU A 177 3.98 1.65 11.53
N GLU A 178 4.46 1.85 12.75
CA GLU A 178 3.75 2.65 13.78
C GLU A 178 3.54 4.10 13.32
N LYS A 179 4.55 4.73 12.69
CA LYS A 179 4.40 6.06 12.07
C LYS A 179 3.33 6.09 10.97
N MET A 180 3.08 4.97 10.32
CA MET A 180 2.02 4.80 9.34
C MET A 180 0.66 4.45 9.97
N GLY A 181 0.56 4.39 11.30
CA GLY A 181 -0.64 4.04 12.02
C GLY A 181 -0.96 2.55 12.05
N ILE A 182 0.02 1.70 11.72
CA ILE A 182 -0.08 0.24 11.78
C ILE A 182 0.54 -0.21 13.10
N GLY A 183 -0.29 -0.67 14.04
CA GLY A 183 0.20 -1.21 15.31
C GLY A 183 0.82 -2.59 15.12
N ILE A 184 1.98 -2.81 15.71
CA ILE A 184 2.70 -4.09 15.69
C ILE A 184 2.67 -4.68 17.11
N GLU A 185 2.28 -5.93 17.22
CA GLU A 185 2.23 -6.64 18.51
C GLU A 185 3.57 -7.28 18.88
N TYR A 186 4.16 -8.01 17.94
CA TYR A 186 5.38 -8.76 18.13
C TYR A 186 6.40 -8.52 17.02
N SER A 187 7.67 -8.63 17.39
CA SER A 187 8.80 -8.63 16.45
C SER A 187 9.93 -9.44 17.07
N HIS A 188 10.32 -10.54 16.45
CA HIS A 188 11.37 -11.42 16.95
C HIS A 188 12.07 -12.16 15.81
N HIS A 189 13.16 -12.86 16.13
CA HIS A 189 13.82 -13.78 15.20
C HIS A 189 12.99 -15.04 15.01
#